data_9d435b64f4bc8e20417e81a2dfcda9eb
#
_entry.id   9d435b64f4bc8e20417e81a2dfcda9eb
#
_cell.length_a   1.000
_cell.length_b   1.000
_cell.length_c   1.000
_cell.angle_alpha   90.00
_cell.angle_beta   90.00
_cell.angle_gamma   90.00
#
_symmetry.space_group_name_H-M   'P 1'
#
loop_
_entity.id
_entity.type
_entity.pdbx_description
1 polymer ?
#
loop_
_entity_poly.entity_id
_entity_poly.type
_entity_poly.pdbx_seq_one_letter_code
_entity_poly.pdbx_strand_id
1 'polypeptide(L)'
;MLRKCVKYIAPKKMDRIRLFIEELSKEESTPILTNVYSPVIPQSKICRENLYNYLHRIKNNNSKVMLIGEAPGYHGCRLSGIAFTCEENFTDNIIPGIMGKGMGYKISSDGKPEKELSASIVWPKLKDWYKHHGSVPLLWNICPFHPHKENDVMSNRTPRKKEIDRGIKYLLDLVDIFDIQYIGCIGKKSFDTIKTMGLNINLEYLRHPSCGGKRKFEANMTEYMDKLKNYVNLNI
;
A
#
# COMPACT_ATOMS: atom_id res chain seq x y z
N MET A 1 39.71 25.58 35.39
CA MET A 1 38.26 25.57 35.12
C MET A 1 38.02 24.91 33.77
N LEU A 2 37.66 23.65 33.74
CA LEU A 2 37.35 22.89 32.52
C LEU A 2 35.85 23.06 32.22
N ARG A 3 35.51 23.80 31.16
CA ARG A 3 34.15 23.88 30.64
C ARG A 3 33.78 22.56 29.99
N LYS A 4 32.89 21.78 30.61
CA LYS A 4 32.28 20.59 30.01
C LYS A 4 31.39 21.06 28.83
N CYS A 5 31.79 20.80 27.60
CA CYS A 5 30.92 20.91 26.44
C CYS A 5 29.80 19.87 26.56
N VAL A 6 28.62 20.27 26.93
CA VAL A 6 27.41 19.48 26.82
C VAL A 6 27.09 19.38 25.31
N LYS A 7 27.32 18.23 24.70
CA LYS A 7 26.87 17.96 23.32
C LYS A 7 25.34 18.01 23.32
N TYR A 8 24.79 19.01 22.67
CA TYR A 8 23.37 19.09 22.38
C TYR A 8 23.01 17.95 21.42
N ILE A 9 22.44 16.86 21.92
CA ILE A 9 21.88 15.78 21.09
C ILE A 9 20.56 16.32 20.56
N ALA A 10 20.55 16.71 19.28
CA ALA A 10 19.30 17.10 18.60
C ALA A 10 18.25 15.98 18.77
N PRO A 11 16.97 16.30 19.06
CA PRO A 11 15.94 15.31 19.21
C PRO A 11 15.86 14.48 17.92
N LYS A 12 15.92 13.16 18.08
CA LYS A 12 15.87 12.20 16.98
C LYS A 12 14.56 12.47 16.22
N LYS A 13 14.66 12.88 14.94
CA LYS A 13 13.48 13.19 14.12
C LYS A 13 12.52 12.00 14.18
N MET A 14 11.30 12.24 14.67
CA MET A 14 10.31 11.19 14.92
C MET A 14 9.97 10.48 13.61
N ASP A 15 10.06 9.15 13.61
CA ASP A 15 9.75 8.32 12.44
C ASP A 15 8.23 8.24 12.25
N ARG A 16 7.70 9.09 11.39
CA ARG A 16 6.26 9.17 11.09
C ARG A 16 5.69 7.86 10.54
N ILE A 17 6.49 7.07 9.81
CA ILE A 17 6.06 5.77 9.28
C ILE A 17 5.88 4.77 10.43
N ARG A 18 6.79 4.77 11.40
CA ARG A 18 6.68 3.92 12.58
C ARG A 18 5.43 4.26 13.39
N LEU A 19 5.20 5.52 13.69
CA LEU A 19 4.00 5.99 14.40
C LEU A 19 2.71 5.61 13.67
N PHE A 20 2.68 5.80 12.35
CA PHE A 20 1.56 5.37 11.51
C PHE A 20 1.24 3.88 11.68
N ILE A 21 2.26 3.01 11.63
CA ILE A 21 2.06 1.55 11.78
C ILE A 21 1.65 1.20 13.22
N GLU A 22 2.18 1.88 14.22
CA GLU A 22 1.79 1.71 15.61
C GLU A 22 0.30 2.06 15.82
N GLU A 23 -0.19 3.18 15.30
CA GLU A 23 -1.60 3.55 15.37
C GLU A 23 -2.49 2.58 14.58
N LEU A 24 -2.10 2.19 13.35
CA LEU A 24 -2.81 1.20 12.56
C LEU A 24 -2.95 -0.14 13.28
N SER A 25 -1.92 -0.54 14.02
CA SER A 25 -1.89 -1.81 14.75
C SER A 25 -2.84 -1.88 15.95
N LYS A 26 -3.25 -0.73 16.51
CA LYS A 26 -4.18 -0.63 17.64
C LYS A 26 -5.64 -0.85 17.28
N GLU A 27 -5.99 -0.79 15.98
CA GLU A 27 -7.35 -1.00 15.53
C GLU A 27 -7.83 -2.42 15.84
N GLU A 28 -9.03 -2.52 16.40
CA GLU A 28 -9.59 -3.80 16.83
C GLU A 28 -10.11 -4.61 15.64
N SER A 29 -9.89 -5.92 15.68
CA SER A 29 -10.53 -6.88 14.79
C SER A 29 -11.97 -7.17 15.27
N THR A 30 -12.82 -7.61 14.35
CA THR A 30 -14.17 -8.11 14.63
C THR A 30 -14.33 -9.52 14.02
N PRO A 31 -15.40 -10.27 14.31
CA PRO A 31 -15.63 -11.61 13.74
C PRO A 31 -15.65 -11.66 12.19
N ILE A 32 -15.72 -10.50 11.53
CA ILE A 32 -15.84 -10.38 10.06
C ILE A 32 -14.83 -9.39 9.46
N LEU A 33 -13.93 -8.83 10.26
CA LEU A 33 -12.91 -7.87 9.82
C LEU A 33 -11.64 -8.07 10.62
N THR A 34 -10.58 -8.55 9.99
CA THR A 34 -9.30 -8.80 10.65
C THR A 34 -8.33 -7.64 10.42
N ASN A 35 -7.83 -7.05 11.50
CA ASN A 35 -6.67 -6.16 11.42
C ASN A 35 -5.39 -7.00 11.28
N VAL A 36 -4.89 -7.10 10.05
CA VAL A 36 -3.68 -7.87 9.72
C VAL A 36 -2.40 -7.30 10.34
N TYR A 37 -2.48 -6.14 10.97
CA TYR A 37 -1.36 -5.48 11.66
C TYR A 37 -1.48 -5.57 13.19
N SER A 38 -2.55 -6.14 13.73
CA SER A 38 -2.80 -6.20 15.17
C SER A 38 -1.75 -7.05 15.91
N PRO A 39 -1.16 -6.59 17.02
CA PRO A 39 -0.19 -7.35 17.78
C PRO A 39 -0.76 -8.62 18.44
N VAL A 40 -2.09 -8.74 18.52
CA VAL A 40 -2.80 -9.91 19.06
C VAL A 40 -2.66 -11.12 18.12
N ILE A 41 -2.42 -10.90 16.84
CA ILE A 41 -2.25 -11.96 15.83
C ILE A 41 -0.74 -12.20 15.63
N PRO A 42 -0.19 -13.39 15.92
CA PRO A 42 1.25 -13.65 15.83
C PRO A 42 1.87 -13.31 14.46
N GLN A 43 1.22 -13.70 13.35
CA GLN A 43 1.68 -13.44 11.99
C GLN A 43 1.70 -11.94 11.63
N SER A 44 0.93 -11.11 12.31
CA SER A 44 0.86 -9.67 12.06
C SER A 44 2.17 -8.93 12.30
N LYS A 45 3.11 -9.50 13.05
CA LYS A 45 4.47 -8.95 13.15
C LYS A 45 5.13 -8.87 11.79
N ILE A 46 4.99 -9.91 10.96
CA ILE A 46 5.52 -9.96 9.60
C ILE A 46 4.86 -8.87 8.74
N CYS A 47 3.54 -8.74 8.80
CA CYS A 47 2.82 -7.70 8.06
C CYS A 47 3.30 -6.29 8.43
N ARG A 48 3.51 -6.00 9.73
CA ARG A 48 4.04 -4.70 10.18
C ARG A 48 5.47 -4.45 9.71
N GLU A 49 6.34 -5.46 9.79
CA GLU A 49 7.74 -5.35 9.34
C GLU A 49 7.82 -5.16 7.82
N ASN A 50 7.03 -5.90 7.05
CA ASN A 50 6.93 -5.75 5.61
C ASN A 50 6.40 -4.37 5.21
N LEU A 51 5.31 -3.91 5.86
CA LEU A 51 4.75 -2.58 5.60
C LEU A 51 5.76 -1.48 5.93
N TYR A 52 6.46 -1.57 7.06
CA TYR A 52 7.49 -0.63 7.46
C TYR A 52 8.61 -0.55 6.41
N ASN A 53 9.14 -1.71 6.01
CA ASN A 53 10.18 -1.81 5.00
C ASN A 53 9.72 -1.21 3.65
N TYR A 54 8.50 -1.56 3.22
CA TYR A 54 7.90 -1.05 1.98
C TYR A 54 7.74 0.46 2.01
N LEU A 55 7.11 1.02 3.04
CA LEU A 55 6.86 2.45 3.15
C LEU A 55 8.17 3.26 3.18
N HIS A 56 9.21 2.78 3.86
CA HIS A 56 10.54 3.43 3.82
C HIS A 56 11.16 3.42 2.42
N ARG A 57 11.05 2.31 1.67
CA ARG A 57 11.55 2.24 0.30
C ARG A 57 10.80 3.19 -0.63
N ILE A 58 9.48 3.25 -0.51
CA ILE A 58 8.66 4.22 -1.27
C ILE A 58 8.99 5.66 -0.87
N LYS A 59 9.23 5.94 0.40
CA LYS A 59 9.63 7.28 0.85
C LYS A 59 10.94 7.73 0.21
N ASN A 60 11.92 6.85 0.15
CA ASN A 60 13.21 7.10 -0.49
C ASN A 60 13.10 7.22 -2.02
N ASN A 61 12.08 6.63 -2.61
CA ASN A 61 11.78 6.70 -4.04
C ASN A 61 11.03 7.98 -4.43
N ASN A 62 10.59 8.78 -3.46
CA ASN A 62 9.97 10.11 -3.59
C ASN A 62 8.78 10.18 -4.57
N SER A 63 7.98 9.13 -4.68
CA SER A 63 6.77 9.15 -5.51
C SER A 63 5.69 10.04 -4.92
N LYS A 64 5.05 10.85 -5.75
CA LYS A 64 3.87 11.68 -5.42
C LYS A 64 2.56 11.03 -5.86
N VAL A 65 2.62 9.79 -6.31
CA VAL A 65 1.49 9.02 -6.83
C VAL A 65 1.13 7.91 -5.86
N MET A 66 -0.17 7.71 -5.62
CA MET A 66 -0.72 6.58 -4.89
C MET A 66 -1.65 5.78 -5.80
N LEU A 67 -1.55 4.47 -5.77
CA LEU A 67 -2.56 3.56 -6.32
C LEU A 67 -3.34 2.94 -5.16
N ILE A 68 -4.66 3.12 -5.17
CA ILE A 68 -5.51 2.73 -4.06
C ILE A 68 -6.56 1.70 -4.47
N GLY A 69 -6.62 0.59 -3.74
CA GLY A 69 -7.62 -0.46 -3.90
C GLY A 69 -8.71 -0.42 -2.85
N GLU A 70 -9.47 -1.50 -2.79
CA GLU A 70 -10.62 -1.62 -1.88
C GLU A 70 -10.23 -2.13 -0.51
N ALA A 71 -9.67 -3.34 -0.42
CA ALA A 71 -9.31 -4.00 0.83
C ALA A 71 -8.32 -5.15 0.61
N PRO A 72 -7.63 -5.63 1.67
CA PRO A 72 -6.77 -6.81 1.62
C PRO A 72 -7.49 -8.07 1.18
N GLY A 73 -6.96 -8.75 0.16
CA GLY A 73 -7.36 -10.10 -0.22
C GLY A 73 -6.66 -11.16 0.66
N TYR A 74 -7.30 -12.33 0.84
CA TYR A 74 -6.83 -13.37 1.76
C TYR A 74 -5.53 -14.06 1.32
N HIS A 75 -5.23 -14.18 0.01
CA HIS A 75 -3.97 -14.71 -0.53
C HIS A 75 -2.87 -13.64 -0.71
N GLY A 76 -3.22 -12.35 -0.69
CA GLY A 76 -2.30 -11.26 -0.96
C GLY A 76 -1.98 -10.44 0.28
N CYS A 77 -2.52 -9.23 0.34
CA CYS A 77 -2.22 -8.24 1.37
C CYS A 77 -2.45 -8.74 2.81
N ARG A 78 -3.39 -9.67 3.05
CA ARG A 78 -3.59 -10.27 4.38
C ARG A 78 -2.33 -10.95 4.92
N LEU A 79 -1.52 -11.55 4.06
CA LEU A 79 -0.28 -12.24 4.42
C LEU A 79 0.94 -11.33 4.30
N SER A 80 1.02 -10.57 3.22
CA SER A 80 2.17 -9.71 2.93
C SER A 80 2.20 -8.43 3.77
N GLY A 81 1.05 -7.90 4.18
CA GLY A 81 0.89 -6.59 4.80
C GLY A 81 0.95 -5.42 3.81
N ILE A 82 1.04 -5.66 2.50
CA ILE A 82 1.20 -4.63 1.47
C ILE A 82 0.08 -4.77 0.44
N ALA A 83 -0.62 -3.68 0.12
CA ALA A 83 -1.71 -3.70 -0.85
C ALA A 83 -1.24 -4.22 -2.22
N PHE A 84 -2.09 -4.98 -2.93
CA PHE A 84 -1.78 -5.57 -4.24
C PHE A 84 -0.49 -6.39 -4.30
N THR A 85 -0.05 -6.94 -3.17
CA THR A 85 1.20 -7.67 -3.06
C THR A 85 0.97 -9.00 -2.37
N CYS A 86 1.47 -10.07 -2.96
CA CYS A 86 1.51 -11.39 -2.36
C CYS A 86 2.96 -11.80 -2.02
N GLU A 87 3.14 -12.89 -1.28
CA GLU A 87 4.46 -13.32 -0.83
C GLU A 87 5.39 -13.74 -1.98
N GLU A 88 4.83 -14.20 -3.11
CA GLU A 88 5.64 -14.51 -4.30
C GLU A 88 6.40 -13.27 -4.80
N ASN A 89 5.86 -12.06 -4.62
CA ASN A 89 6.56 -10.84 -4.99
C ASN A 89 7.86 -10.59 -4.21
N PHE A 90 8.07 -11.30 -3.10
CA PHE A 90 9.28 -11.18 -2.28
C PHE A 90 10.41 -12.10 -2.75
N THR A 91 10.11 -13.09 -3.60
CA THR A 91 11.07 -14.12 -4.04
C THR A 91 11.81 -13.78 -5.32
N ASP A 92 11.24 -12.93 -6.17
CA ASP A 92 11.80 -12.53 -7.45
C ASP A 92 12.32 -11.08 -7.42
N ASN A 93 13.25 -10.77 -8.33
CA ASN A 93 13.69 -9.38 -8.55
C ASN A 93 12.68 -8.64 -9.42
N ILE A 94 11.67 -8.02 -8.77
CA ILE A 94 10.59 -7.33 -9.49
C ILE A 94 11.02 -5.90 -9.83
N ILE A 95 11.36 -5.09 -8.80
CA ILE A 95 11.85 -3.72 -8.97
C ILE A 95 13.03 -3.51 -8.00
N PRO A 96 14.25 -3.30 -8.51
CA PRO A 96 15.43 -3.11 -7.68
C PRO A 96 15.25 -1.97 -6.66
N GLY A 97 15.65 -2.23 -5.42
CA GLY A 97 15.53 -1.28 -4.33
C GLY A 97 14.12 -1.14 -3.71
N ILE A 98 13.07 -1.64 -4.37
CA ILE A 98 11.67 -1.50 -3.92
C ILE A 98 11.09 -2.85 -3.52
N MET A 99 11.06 -3.83 -4.44
CA MET A 99 10.36 -5.10 -4.24
C MET A 99 11.15 -6.26 -4.85
N GLY A 100 11.34 -7.33 -4.04
CA GLY A 100 11.96 -8.55 -4.51
C GLY A 100 12.88 -9.22 -3.50
N LYS A 101 13.59 -10.23 -3.97
CA LYS A 101 14.53 -11.05 -3.20
C LYS A 101 15.64 -10.20 -2.57
N GLY A 102 15.97 -10.48 -1.31
CA GLY A 102 17.04 -9.77 -0.60
C GLY A 102 16.67 -8.37 -0.11
N MET A 103 15.43 -7.92 -0.33
CA MET A 103 14.95 -6.61 0.12
C MET A 103 14.48 -6.59 1.59
N GLY A 104 14.64 -7.68 2.34
CA GLY A 104 14.27 -7.77 3.76
C GLY A 104 12.78 -8.02 4.03
N TYR A 105 12.00 -8.33 3.00
CA TYR A 105 10.62 -8.79 3.18
C TYR A 105 10.58 -10.21 3.73
N LYS A 106 9.55 -10.51 4.52
CA LYS A 106 9.36 -11.80 5.20
C LYS A 106 8.11 -12.50 4.68
N ILE A 107 8.16 -13.82 4.63
CA ILE A 107 7.07 -14.72 4.25
C ILE A 107 6.45 -15.28 5.53
N SER A 108 5.11 -15.28 5.61
CA SER A 108 4.35 -15.79 6.75
C SER A 108 3.94 -17.24 6.59
N SER A 109 3.89 -17.74 5.36
CA SER A 109 3.60 -19.14 5.03
C SER A 109 4.85 -20.02 5.20
N ASP A 110 4.68 -21.28 5.56
CA ASP A 110 5.74 -22.27 5.87
C ASP A 110 6.68 -22.58 4.67
N GLY A 111 7.31 -21.54 4.12
CA GLY A 111 8.28 -21.62 3.03
C GLY A 111 7.66 -21.74 1.62
N LYS A 112 6.33 -21.73 1.50
CA LYS A 112 5.64 -21.71 0.20
C LYS A 112 4.95 -20.36 0.01
N PRO A 113 5.57 -19.43 -0.75
CA PRO A 113 4.98 -18.11 -0.97
C PRO A 113 3.62 -18.22 -1.65
N GLU A 114 2.63 -17.55 -1.10
CA GLU A 114 1.29 -17.47 -1.67
C GLU A 114 1.27 -16.57 -2.91
N LYS A 115 0.40 -16.95 -3.87
CA LYS A 115 0.16 -16.20 -5.11
C LYS A 115 -1.18 -15.51 -5.07
N GLU A 116 -1.25 -14.32 -5.68
CA GLU A 116 -2.51 -13.57 -5.82
C GLU A 116 -2.63 -12.98 -7.21
N LEU A 117 -3.82 -13.17 -7.82
CA LEU A 117 -4.07 -12.77 -9.21
C LEU A 117 -3.88 -11.26 -9.44
N SER A 118 -4.39 -10.42 -8.55
CA SER A 118 -4.25 -8.96 -8.71
C SER A 118 -2.78 -8.54 -8.63
N ALA A 119 -2.02 -9.11 -7.71
CA ALA A 119 -0.58 -8.86 -7.59
C ALA A 119 0.17 -9.24 -8.87
N SER A 120 -0.13 -10.41 -9.46
CA SER A 120 0.51 -10.88 -10.70
C SER A 120 0.23 -10.00 -11.93
N ILE A 121 -0.79 -9.13 -11.86
CA ILE A 121 -1.14 -8.17 -12.93
C ILE A 121 -0.60 -6.77 -12.61
N VAL A 122 -0.69 -6.34 -11.35
CA VAL A 122 -0.30 -4.99 -10.92
C VAL A 122 1.22 -4.82 -10.98
N TRP A 123 2.01 -5.76 -10.43
CA TRP A 123 3.47 -5.61 -10.35
C TRP A 123 4.19 -5.52 -11.70
N PRO A 124 3.81 -6.25 -12.77
CA PRO A 124 4.37 -6.02 -14.10
C PRO A 124 4.14 -4.59 -14.59
N LYS A 125 2.97 -3.99 -14.34
CA LYS A 125 2.68 -2.59 -14.69
C LYS A 125 3.46 -1.59 -13.83
N LEU A 126 3.71 -1.89 -12.56
CA LEU A 126 4.60 -1.08 -11.73
C LEU A 126 6.06 -1.16 -12.19
N LYS A 127 6.50 -2.29 -12.72
CA LYS A 127 7.82 -2.43 -13.35
C LYS A 127 7.94 -1.56 -14.61
N ASP A 128 6.90 -1.53 -15.43
CA ASP A 128 6.84 -0.61 -16.58
C ASP A 128 6.82 0.85 -16.10
N TRP A 129 6.02 1.17 -15.08
CA TRP A 129 5.99 2.47 -14.45
C TRP A 129 7.38 2.93 -13.98
N TYR A 130 8.10 2.07 -13.27
CA TYR A 130 9.45 2.35 -12.80
C TYR A 130 10.43 2.67 -13.93
N LYS A 131 10.35 1.93 -15.04
CA LYS A 131 11.17 2.20 -16.23
C LYS A 131 10.89 3.58 -16.84
N HIS A 132 9.65 4.05 -16.76
CA HIS A 132 9.22 5.30 -17.37
C HIS A 132 9.43 6.53 -16.48
N HIS A 133 9.28 6.37 -15.17
CA HIS A 133 9.26 7.48 -14.20
C HIS A 133 10.41 7.44 -13.19
N GLY A 134 11.21 6.36 -13.14
CA GLY A 134 12.27 6.18 -12.13
C GLY A 134 11.75 6.03 -10.69
N SER A 135 10.44 6.07 -10.51
CA SER A 135 9.74 5.96 -9.22
C SER A 135 8.60 4.95 -9.27
N VAL A 136 8.07 4.54 -8.12
CA VAL A 136 6.95 3.59 -8.02
C VAL A 136 5.84 4.21 -7.18
N PRO A 137 4.57 4.16 -7.62
CA PRO A 137 3.44 4.61 -6.81
C PRO A 137 3.37 3.89 -5.45
N LEU A 138 2.95 4.62 -4.43
CA LEU A 138 2.56 4.03 -3.15
C LEU A 138 1.29 3.19 -3.34
N LEU A 139 1.29 1.95 -2.90
CA LEU A 139 0.12 1.07 -2.92
C LEU A 139 -0.59 1.10 -1.57
N TRP A 140 -1.92 1.29 -1.58
CA TRP A 140 -2.75 1.28 -0.39
C TRP A 140 -4.17 0.76 -0.67
N ASN A 141 -5.01 0.63 0.37
CA ASN A 141 -6.43 0.30 0.28
C ASN A 141 -7.27 1.31 1.05
N ILE A 142 -8.51 1.61 0.60
CA ILE A 142 -9.44 2.46 1.35
C ILE A 142 -9.86 1.83 2.69
N CYS A 143 -9.90 0.49 2.75
CA CYS A 143 -10.03 -0.28 3.98
C CYS A 143 -8.73 -1.07 4.18
N PRO A 144 -7.84 -0.73 5.13
CA PRO A 144 -6.57 -1.44 5.33
C PRO A 144 -6.73 -2.79 6.06
N PHE A 145 -7.94 -3.11 6.52
CA PHE A 145 -8.28 -4.32 7.25
C PHE A 145 -8.86 -5.37 6.29
N HIS A 146 -8.68 -6.65 6.60
CA HIS A 146 -9.18 -7.74 5.77
C HIS A 146 -10.65 -8.07 6.10
N PRO A 147 -11.61 -7.75 5.20
CA PRO A 147 -13.02 -8.09 5.37
C PRO A 147 -13.28 -9.52 4.87
N HIS A 148 -13.89 -10.35 5.71
CA HIS A 148 -14.17 -11.75 5.42
C HIS A 148 -15.55 -12.18 5.94
N LYS A 149 -16.01 -13.36 5.56
CA LYS A 149 -17.22 -13.96 6.14
C LYS A 149 -16.95 -14.35 7.59
N GLU A 150 -17.99 -14.39 8.38
CA GLU A 150 -17.87 -14.84 9.77
C GLU A 150 -17.31 -16.26 9.82
N ASN A 151 -16.33 -16.45 10.71
CA ASN A 151 -15.61 -17.72 10.90
C ASN A 151 -14.85 -18.26 9.67
N ASP A 152 -14.68 -17.45 8.61
CA ASP A 152 -13.95 -17.84 7.40
C ASP A 152 -12.99 -16.72 6.94
N VAL A 153 -11.83 -16.65 7.60
CA VAL A 153 -10.76 -15.68 7.28
C VAL A 153 -10.14 -15.91 5.91
N MET A 154 -10.38 -17.08 5.29
CA MET A 154 -9.92 -17.42 3.95
C MET A 154 -10.92 -17.02 2.85
N SER A 155 -11.90 -16.20 3.18
CA SER A 155 -12.84 -15.61 2.24
C SER A 155 -12.58 -14.12 2.01
N ASN A 156 -13.14 -13.57 0.94
CA ASN A 156 -13.19 -12.14 0.69
C ASN A 156 -14.64 -11.65 0.71
N ARG A 157 -14.88 -10.46 1.17
CA ARG A 157 -16.12 -9.69 0.95
C ARG A 157 -15.81 -8.21 0.74
N THR A 158 -16.74 -7.50 0.18
CA THR A 158 -16.71 -6.04 0.10
C THR A 158 -16.76 -5.42 1.50
N PRO A 159 -15.87 -4.46 1.83
CA PRO A 159 -15.92 -3.76 3.11
C PRO A 159 -17.21 -2.93 3.23
N ARG A 160 -17.78 -2.90 4.43
CA ARG A 160 -18.93 -2.07 4.79
C ARG A 160 -18.50 -0.61 4.91
N LYS A 161 -19.45 0.32 4.78
CA LYS A 161 -19.15 1.75 4.92
C LYS A 161 -18.40 2.09 6.21
N LYS A 162 -18.84 1.59 7.36
CA LYS A 162 -18.17 1.82 8.66
C LYS A 162 -16.74 1.29 8.71
N GLU A 163 -16.42 0.23 7.97
CA GLU A 163 -15.07 -0.35 7.90
C GLU A 163 -14.16 0.51 7.00
N ILE A 164 -14.72 1.07 5.92
CA ILE A 164 -14.03 2.06 5.09
C ILE A 164 -13.80 3.34 5.90
N ASP A 165 -14.82 3.86 6.60
CA ASP A 165 -14.72 5.09 7.41
C ASP A 165 -13.58 4.97 8.45
N ARG A 166 -13.36 3.80 9.05
CA ARG A 166 -12.20 3.52 9.92
C ARG A 166 -10.85 3.58 9.17
N GLY A 167 -10.84 3.20 7.90
CA GLY A 167 -9.63 3.19 7.06
C GLY A 167 -9.20 4.56 6.56
N ILE A 168 -10.13 5.49 6.42
CA ILE A 168 -9.90 6.80 5.77
C ILE A 168 -8.83 7.64 6.48
N LYS A 169 -8.78 7.64 7.81
CA LYS A 169 -7.74 8.38 8.54
C LYS A 169 -6.33 7.94 8.14
N TYR A 170 -6.12 6.63 7.94
CA TYR A 170 -4.82 6.07 7.53
C TYR A 170 -4.46 6.40 6.08
N LEU A 171 -5.46 6.52 5.22
CA LEU A 171 -5.25 7.04 3.87
C LEU A 171 -4.76 8.49 3.92
N LEU A 172 -5.44 9.35 4.69
CA LEU A 172 -5.08 10.76 4.83
C LEU A 172 -3.69 10.95 5.46
N ASP A 173 -3.35 10.14 6.46
CA ASP A 173 -2.00 10.12 7.05
C ASP A 173 -0.93 9.80 6.00
N LEU A 174 -1.16 8.80 5.12
CA LEU A 174 -0.23 8.48 4.04
C LEU A 174 -0.17 9.57 2.97
N VAL A 175 -1.29 10.20 2.64
CA VAL A 175 -1.31 11.36 1.74
C VAL A 175 -0.39 12.46 2.27
N ASP A 176 -0.45 12.77 3.56
CA ASP A 176 0.40 13.78 4.18
C ASP A 176 1.86 13.31 4.35
N ILE A 177 2.10 12.09 4.83
CA ILE A 177 3.46 11.55 5.02
C ILE A 177 4.25 11.55 3.71
N PHE A 178 3.60 11.22 2.58
CA PHE A 178 4.23 11.07 1.27
C PHE A 178 4.04 12.29 0.36
N ASP A 179 3.26 13.30 0.79
CA ASP A 179 2.91 14.47 -0.02
C ASP A 179 2.31 14.05 -1.37
N ILE A 180 1.26 13.20 -1.30
CA ILE A 180 0.61 12.62 -2.48
C ILE A 180 -0.20 13.69 -3.23
N GLN A 181 0.03 13.80 -4.53
CA GLN A 181 -0.64 14.78 -5.41
C GLN A 181 -1.56 14.10 -6.43
N TYR A 182 -1.36 12.82 -6.68
CA TYR A 182 -2.09 12.05 -7.70
C TYR A 182 -2.53 10.70 -7.12
N ILE A 183 -3.80 10.35 -7.30
CA ILE A 183 -4.35 9.07 -6.85
C ILE A 183 -4.99 8.33 -8.04
N GLY A 184 -4.47 7.15 -8.37
CA GLY A 184 -5.09 6.18 -9.25
C GLY A 184 -5.95 5.20 -8.43
N CYS A 185 -7.26 5.25 -8.61
CA CYS A 185 -8.21 4.39 -7.88
C CYS A 185 -8.46 3.09 -8.66
N ILE A 186 -7.94 1.97 -8.17
CA ILE A 186 -8.11 0.65 -8.78
C ILE A 186 -9.45 0.06 -8.34
N GLY A 187 -10.45 0.17 -9.21
CA GLY A 187 -11.83 -0.28 -8.99
C GLY A 187 -12.79 0.85 -8.63
N LYS A 188 -14.08 0.59 -8.93
CA LYS A 188 -15.13 1.61 -8.78
C LYS A 188 -15.35 2.01 -7.32
N LYS A 189 -15.31 1.07 -6.39
CA LYS A 189 -15.55 1.33 -4.97
C LYS A 189 -14.54 2.32 -4.38
N SER A 190 -13.24 2.11 -4.64
CA SER A 190 -12.20 3.03 -4.22
C SER A 190 -12.35 4.41 -4.86
N PHE A 191 -12.64 4.46 -6.17
CA PHE A 191 -12.85 5.72 -6.89
C PHE A 191 -14.04 6.52 -6.31
N ASP A 192 -15.21 5.90 -6.19
CA ASP A 192 -16.40 6.56 -5.67
C ASP A 192 -16.18 7.06 -4.23
N THR A 193 -15.50 6.26 -3.39
CA THR A 193 -15.18 6.64 -2.01
C THR A 193 -14.28 7.88 -1.97
N ILE A 194 -13.16 7.88 -2.69
CA ILE A 194 -12.21 9.02 -2.67
C ILE A 194 -12.84 10.27 -3.28
N LYS A 195 -13.60 10.11 -4.36
CA LYS A 195 -14.31 11.22 -5.03
C LYS A 195 -15.25 11.95 -4.07
N THR A 196 -15.99 11.21 -3.22
CA THR A 196 -16.92 11.84 -2.24
C THR A 196 -16.21 12.58 -1.12
N MET A 197 -14.92 12.38 -0.91
CA MET A 197 -14.14 13.08 0.12
C MET A 197 -13.79 14.52 -0.27
N GLY A 198 -13.89 14.88 -1.55
CA GLY A 198 -13.60 16.24 -2.02
C GLY A 198 -12.14 16.69 -1.82
N LEU A 199 -11.19 15.74 -1.83
CA LEU A 199 -9.76 16.04 -1.68
C LEU A 199 -9.28 16.88 -2.86
N ASN A 200 -8.44 17.88 -2.58
CA ASN A 200 -7.76 18.65 -3.64
C ASN A 200 -6.56 17.87 -4.20
N ILE A 201 -6.86 16.71 -4.80
CA ILE A 201 -5.89 15.76 -5.36
C ILE A 201 -6.41 15.31 -6.72
N ASN A 202 -5.51 15.13 -7.69
CA ASN A 202 -5.87 14.62 -9.01
C ASN A 202 -6.26 13.15 -8.93
N LEU A 203 -7.50 12.81 -9.30
CA LEU A 203 -8.05 11.47 -9.27
C LEU A 203 -8.16 10.86 -10.66
N GLU A 204 -7.75 9.60 -10.80
CA GLU A 204 -7.97 8.80 -12.01
C GLU A 204 -8.65 7.47 -11.65
N TYR A 205 -9.62 7.06 -12.46
CA TYR A 205 -10.24 5.75 -12.33
C TYR A 205 -9.46 4.71 -13.14
N LEU A 206 -9.09 3.62 -12.48
CA LEU A 206 -8.44 2.46 -13.10
C LEU A 206 -9.34 1.24 -12.91
N ARG A 207 -9.63 0.49 -13.99
CA ARG A 207 -10.43 -0.73 -13.89
C ARG A 207 -9.71 -1.76 -13.02
N HIS A 208 -10.41 -2.39 -12.05
CA HIS A 208 -9.80 -3.46 -11.25
C HIS A 208 -9.39 -4.65 -12.13
N PRO A 209 -8.19 -5.26 -11.94
CA PRO A 209 -7.69 -6.34 -12.81
C PRO A 209 -8.47 -7.65 -12.73
N SER A 210 -9.20 -7.91 -11.64
CA SER A 210 -10.01 -9.12 -11.49
C SER A 210 -11.26 -9.17 -12.38
N CYS A 211 -11.93 -10.30 -12.42
CA CYS A 211 -13.22 -10.50 -13.13
C CYS A 211 -13.14 -10.03 -14.59
N GLY A 212 -12.15 -10.53 -15.35
CA GLY A 212 -11.95 -10.17 -16.76
C GLY A 212 -11.43 -8.75 -17.01
N GLY A 213 -11.08 -8.01 -15.95
CA GLY A 213 -10.64 -6.62 -16.04
C GLY A 213 -9.20 -6.39 -16.49
N LYS A 214 -8.37 -7.44 -16.64
CA LYS A 214 -6.93 -7.32 -16.89
C LYS A 214 -6.58 -6.38 -18.05
N ARG A 215 -7.13 -6.62 -19.25
CA ARG A 215 -6.82 -5.79 -20.45
C ARG A 215 -7.18 -4.33 -20.25
N LYS A 216 -8.34 -4.03 -19.64
CA LYS A 216 -8.76 -2.66 -19.36
C LYS A 216 -7.89 -2.00 -18.30
N PHE A 217 -7.50 -2.75 -17.27
CA PHE A 217 -6.56 -2.26 -16.24
C PHE A 217 -5.21 -1.89 -16.88
N GLU A 218 -4.65 -2.78 -17.70
CA GLU A 218 -3.36 -2.56 -18.36
C GLU A 218 -3.39 -1.32 -19.28
N ALA A 219 -4.49 -1.13 -20.04
CA ALA A 219 -4.69 0.06 -20.87
C ALA A 219 -4.80 1.33 -20.00
N ASN A 220 -5.67 1.34 -18.99
CA ASN A 220 -5.82 2.48 -18.08
C ASN A 220 -4.50 2.86 -17.38
N MET A 221 -3.72 1.87 -16.95
CA MET A 221 -2.40 2.13 -16.35
C MET A 221 -1.45 2.79 -17.33
N THR A 222 -1.45 2.37 -18.60
CA THR A 222 -0.60 2.97 -19.63
C THR A 222 -1.03 4.44 -19.90
N GLU A 223 -2.32 4.68 -20.08
CA GLU A 223 -2.87 6.04 -20.26
C GLU A 223 -2.54 6.94 -19.05
N TYR A 224 -2.65 6.41 -17.84
CA TYR A 224 -2.35 7.16 -16.62
C TYR A 224 -0.86 7.50 -16.51
N MET A 225 0.03 6.56 -16.83
CA MET A 225 1.47 6.82 -16.90
C MET A 225 1.80 7.93 -17.89
N ASP A 226 1.20 7.92 -19.09
CA ASP A 226 1.44 8.93 -20.14
C ASP A 226 0.92 10.31 -19.74
N LYS A 227 -0.25 10.38 -19.09
CA LYS A 227 -0.77 11.64 -18.52
C LYS A 227 0.24 12.24 -17.53
N LEU A 228 0.77 11.44 -16.61
CA LEU A 228 1.66 11.94 -15.56
C LEU A 228 3.03 12.39 -16.08
N LYS A 229 3.54 11.83 -17.20
CA LYS A 229 4.75 12.34 -17.86
C LYS A 229 4.60 13.80 -18.28
N ASN A 230 3.43 14.14 -18.83
CA ASN A 230 3.15 15.50 -19.28
C ASN A 230 3.10 16.49 -18.12
N TYR A 231 2.62 16.09 -16.94
CA TYR A 231 2.58 16.95 -15.74
C TYR A 231 3.96 17.16 -15.11
N VAL A 232 4.83 16.15 -15.10
CA VAL A 232 6.20 16.25 -14.55
C VAL A 232 7.05 17.17 -15.44
N ASN A 233 6.88 17.13 -16.77
CA ASN A 233 7.61 17.98 -17.71
C ASN A 233 7.14 19.45 -17.73
N LEU A 234 5.98 19.76 -17.14
CA LEU A 234 5.46 21.14 -17.03
C LEU A 234 5.90 21.84 -15.72
N ASN A 235 6.49 21.12 -14.78
CA ASN A 235 6.89 21.63 -13.45
C ASN A 235 8.44 21.61 -13.25
N ILE A 236 9.21 21.47 -14.33
CA ILE A 236 10.65 21.70 -14.41
C ILE A 236 10.88 22.97 -15.24
#